data_6017f4ef96410c1e5538f0c4f56eda3c
#
_entry.id   6017f4ef96410c1e5538f0c4f56eda3c
#
_cell.length_a   1.000
_cell.length_b   1.000
_cell.length_c   1.000
_cell.angle_alpha   90.00
_cell.angle_beta   90.00
_cell.angle_gamma   90.00
#
_symmetry.space_group_name_H-M   'P 1'
#
loop_
_entity.id
_entity.type
_entity.pdbx_description
1 polymer ?
#
loop_
_entity_poly.entity_id
_entity_poly.type
_entity_poly.pdbx_seq_one_letter_code
_entity_poly.pdbx_strand_id
1 'polypeptide(L)'
;MNDTKRLRRPSAGGYVRGDETRLRIIEAAIESFGEHGFEGASTRDIAARAGVNAPALQYYFENKEGVYRACAEYIADASWETFEPVVTHAAEVLSNDSDTPVLIDAFIRIQEAIADRMFLKACGPTNQRLFFAREQAGHEPSIASEILTRRLRQPLNDVGSRLIARITGTKPDDPLALIRMLSLHGQLLMFHVAPRTTLALLGWTEIDAEKGELLKATVRAQTRILLEQWSNEASNEVLANARESSGSKKPVARAVAKKTAARKSTTASAKK
;
A
#
# COMPACT_ATOMS: atom_id res chain seq x y z
N MET A 1 46.81 -48.79 7.18
CA MET A 1 46.16 -47.94 8.20
C MET A 1 45.47 -46.79 7.46
N ASN A 2 44.18 -47.00 7.17
CA ASN A 2 43.34 -46.00 6.50
C ASN A 2 42.42 -45.33 7.52
N ASP A 3 42.74 -44.09 7.84
CA ASP A 3 41.97 -43.26 8.77
C ASP A 3 40.91 -42.51 7.98
N THR A 4 39.71 -43.11 7.87
CA THR A 4 38.54 -42.46 7.23
C THR A 4 37.92 -41.50 8.25
N LYS A 5 38.23 -40.20 8.12
CA LYS A 5 37.49 -39.13 8.79
C LYS A 5 36.02 -39.15 8.39
N ARG A 6 35.18 -39.71 9.25
CA ARG A 6 33.72 -39.61 9.15
C ARG A 6 33.31 -38.12 9.26
N LEU A 7 32.92 -37.52 8.16
CA LEU A 7 32.17 -36.28 8.14
C LEU A 7 30.87 -36.45 8.92
N ARG A 8 30.81 -35.88 10.12
CA ARG A 8 29.55 -35.82 10.91
C ARG A 8 28.55 -34.97 10.11
N ARG A 9 27.46 -35.62 9.66
CA ARG A 9 26.26 -34.91 9.19
C ARG A 9 25.72 -34.04 10.34
N PRO A 10 25.40 -32.73 10.09
CA PRO A 10 24.74 -31.89 11.10
C PRO A 10 23.41 -32.54 11.46
N SER A 11 23.14 -32.75 12.75
CA SER A 11 21.84 -33.22 13.23
C SER A 11 20.78 -32.12 12.98
N ALA A 12 19.54 -32.50 12.67
CA ALA A 12 18.41 -31.59 12.46
C ALA A 12 18.24 -30.55 13.61
N GLY A 13 18.65 -30.87 14.84
CA GLY A 13 18.66 -29.96 15.97
C GLY A 13 19.70 -28.83 15.91
N GLY A 14 20.69 -28.88 15.01
CA GLY A 14 21.68 -27.82 14.81
C GLY A 14 21.12 -26.66 13.95
N TYR A 15 20.26 -26.95 12.97
CA TYR A 15 19.60 -25.95 12.13
C TYR A 15 18.56 -25.16 12.92
N VAL A 16 17.70 -25.80 13.70
CA VAL A 16 16.69 -25.15 14.53
C VAL A 16 17.31 -24.15 15.52
N ARG A 17 18.40 -24.53 16.20
CA ARG A 17 19.11 -23.64 17.12
C ARG A 17 19.79 -22.46 16.41
N GLY A 18 20.21 -22.65 15.17
CA GLY A 18 20.80 -21.58 14.34
C GLY A 18 19.75 -20.52 13.98
N ASP A 19 18.57 -20.96 13.58
CA ASP A 19 17.44 -20.10 13.21
C ASP A 19 16.89 -19.33 14.42
N GLU A 20 16.76 -19.99 15.58
CA GLU A 20 16.38 -19.33 16.84
C GLU A 20 17.38 -18.24 17.27
N THR A 21 18.68 -18.52 17.11
CA THR A 21 19.73 -17.54 17.44
C THR A 21 19.71 -16.37 16.48
N ARG A 22 19.52 -16.62 15.18
CA ARG A 22 19.39 -15.60 14.16
C ARG A 22 18.19 -14.67 14.44
N LEU A 23 17.05 -15.26 14.81
CA LEU A 23 15.83 -14.51 15.16
C LEU A 23 16.04 -13.62 16.38
N ARG A 24 16.63 -14.14 17.46
CA ARG A 24 16.95 -13.32 18.65
C ARG A 24 17.86 -12.12 18.33
N ILE A 25 18.82 -12.30 17.43
CA ILE A 25 19.67 -11.18 16.99
C ILE A 25 18.85 -10.14 16.21
N ILE A 26 17.96 -10.56 15.32
CA ILE A 26 17.07 -9.67 14.57
C ILE A 26 16.16 -8.88 15.51
N GLU A 27 15.52 -9.53 16.48
CA GLU A 27 14.64 -8.86 17.45
C GLU A 27 15.40 -7.83 18.29
N ALA A 28 16.57 -8.19 18.84
CA ALA A 28 17.43 -7.28 19.57
C ALA A 28 17.93 -6.11 18.69
N ALA A 29 18.15 -6.36 17.42
CA ALA A 29 18.58 -5.33 16.47
C ALA A 29 17.45 -4.37 16.11
N ILE A 30 16.22 -4.85 15.90
CA ILE A 30 15.04 -4.01 15.70
C ILE A 30 14.85 -3.06 16.88
N GLU A 31 15.00 -3.53 18.10
CA GLU A 31 14.98 -2.70 19.30
C GLU A 31 16.07 -1.63 19.28
N SER A 32 17.30 -2.05 19.08
CA SER A 32 18.45 -1.15 19.08
C SER A 32 18.39 -0.08 17.98
N PHE A 33 18.03 -0.48 16.75
CA PHE A 33 17.85 0.46 15.65
C PHE A 33 16.63 1.37 15.84
N GLY A 34 15.55 0.88 16.42
CA GLY A 34 14.39 1.70 16.77
C GLY A 34 14.74 2.77 17.82
N GLU A 35 15.48 2.42 18.85
CA GLU A 35 15.87 3.32 19.94
C GLU A 35 16.94 4.34 19.49
N HIS A 36 17.98 3.90 18.80
CA HIS A 36 19.19 4.68 18.56
C HIS A 36 19.45 5.07 17.11
N GLY A 37 18.65 4.54 16.16
CA GLY A 37 18.90 4.66 14.72
C GLY A 37 20.04 3.78 14.23
N PHE A 38 20.26 3.78 12.91
CA PHE A 38 21.34 2.99 12.33
C PHE A 38 22.70 3.45 12.86
N GLU A 39 23.00 4.73 12.85
CA GLU A 39 24.32 5.24 13.28
C GLU A 39 24.59 5.00 14.76
N GLY A 40 23.58 5.22 15.63
CA GLY A 40 23.74 5.11 17.08
C GLY A 40 23.79 3.68 17.63
N ALA A 41 23.24 2.70 16.89
CA ALA A 41 23.29 1.29 17.30
C ALA A 41 24.66 0.66 17.01
N SER A 42 25.15 -0.19 17.91
CA SER A 42 26.39 -0.95 17.69
C SER A 42 26.11 -2.46 17.62
N THR A 43 26.83 -3.17 16.75
CA THR A 43 26.75 -4.64 16.66
C THR A 43 27.13 -5.35 17.95
N ARG A 44 27.98 -4.71 18.78
CA ARG A 44 28.37 -5.22 20.10
C ARG A 44 27.20 -5.17 21.08
N ASP A 45 26.47 -4.05 21.10
CA ASP A 45 25.32 -3.87 22.00
C ASP A 45 24.15 -4.77 21.54
N ILE A 46 23.95 -4.91 20.23
CA ILE A 46 22.98 -5.83 19.66
C ILE A 46 23.31 -7.27 20.07
N ALA A 47 24.56 -7.69 19.95
CA ALA A 47 25.00 -9.03 20.37
C ALA A 47 24.78 -9.26 21.87
N ALA A 48 25.13 -8.29 22.72
CA ALA A 48 24.92 -8.36 24.16
C ALA A 48 23.42 -8.47 24.50
N ARG A 49 22.56 -7.67 23.87
CA ARG A 49 21.09 -7.70 24.03
C ARG A 49 20.50 -9.04 23.59
N ALA A 50 21.00 -9.62 22.49
CA ALA A 50 20.59 -10.92 21.99
C ALA A 50 21.11 -12.12 22.81
N GLY A 51 21.98 -11.89 23.82
CA GLY A 51 22.62 -12.92 24.59
C GLY A 51 23.60 -13.78 23.79
N VAL A 52 24.30 -13.16 22.81
CA VAL A 52 25.33 -13.81 21.99
C VAL A 52 26.66 -13.00 22.06
N ASN A 53 27.77 -13.59 21.64
CA ASN A 53 29.01 -12.85 21.50
C ASN A 53 29.13 -12.19 20.12
N ALA A 54 29.95 -11.16 19.99
CA ALA A 54 30.13 -10.43 18.74
C ALA A 54 30.58 -11.32 17.55
N PRO A 55 31.48 -12.31 17.71
CA PRO A 55 31.81 -13.24 16.65
C PRO A 55 30.61 -14.07 16.13
N ALA A 56 29.69 -14.46 17.03
CA ALA A 56 28.46 -15.15 16.61
C ALA A 56 27.56 -14.25 15.76
N LEU A 57 27.39 -12.98 16.13
CA LEU A 57 26.64 -12.03 15.30
C LEU A 57 27.28 -11.87 13.91
N GLN A 58 28.62 -11.72 13.83
CA GLN A 58 29.33 -11.62 12.55
C GLN A 58 29.19 -12.89 11.69
N TYR A 59 29.08 -14.06 12.30
CA TYR A 59 28.83 -15.31 11.59
C TYR A 59 27.48 -15.30 10.85
N TYR A 60 26.44 -14.70 11.44
CA TYR A 60 25.10 -14.66 10.84
C TYR A 60 24.91 -13.51 9.84
N PHE A 61 25.58 -12.36 10.01
CA PHE A 61 25.20 -11.13 9.32
C PHE A 61 26.37 -10.32 8.73
N GLU A 62 27.57 -10.83 8.71
CA GLU A 62 28.79 -10.17 8.20
C GLU A 62 29.08 -8.80 8.84
N ASN A 63 28.13 -7.84 8.75
CA ASN A 63 28.29 -6.46 9.18
C ASN A 63 26.96 -5.86 9.68
N LYS A 64 26.99 -4.61 10.13
CA LYS A 64 25.84 -3.87 10.66
C LYS A 64 24.73 -3.68 9.61
N GLU A 65 25.09 -3.44 8.35
CA GLU A 65 24.13 -3.31 7.25
C GLU A 65 23.40 -4.63 6.96
N GLY A 66 24.13 -5.75 7.06
CA GLY A 66 23.53 -7.09 6.95
C GLY A 66 22.49 -7.36 8.04
N VAL A 67 22.76 -6.93 9.28
CA VAL A 67 21.79 -6.99 10.38
C VAL A 67 20.58 -6.10 10.08
N TYR A 68 20.81 -4.86 9.65
CA TYR A 68 19.76 -3.88 9.36
C TYR A 68 18.85 -4.36 8.19
N ARG A 69 19.44 -4.92 7.14
CA ARG A 69 18.74 -5.58 6.04
C ARG A 69 17.83 -6.71 6.56
N ALA A 70 18.36 -7.60 7.40
CA ALA A 70 17.60 -8.72 7.95
C ALA A 70 16.44 -8.25 8.84
N CYS A 71 16.58 -7.13 9.56
CA CYS A 71 15.47 -6.51 10.28
C CYS A 71 14.36 -6.06 9.34
N ALA A 72 14.70 -5.37 8.24
CA ALA A 72 13.72 -4.91 7.26
C ALA A 72 13.01 -6.09 6.57
N GLU A 73 13.74 -7.15 6.22
CA GLU A 73 13.18 -8.38 5.65
C GLU A 73 12.21 -9.05 6.62
N TYR A 74 12.61 -9.24 7.86
CA TYR A 74 11.77 -9.84 8.91
C TYR A 74 10.47 -9.04 9.14
N ILE A 75 10.58 -7.72 9.23
CA ILE A 75 9.42 -6.84 9.39
C ILE A 75 8.51 -6.90 8.15
N ALA A 76 9.08 -6.94 6.95
CA ALA A 76 8.31 -7.08 5.72
C ALA A 76 7.55 -8.41 5.68
N ASP A 77 8.21 -9.53 6.01
CA ASP A 77 7.60 -10.84 6.01
C ASP A 77 6.46 -10.96 7.03
N ALA A 78 6.71 -10.56 8.28
CA ALA A 78 5.69 -10.56 9.34
C ALA A 78 4.51 -9.62 9.02
N SER A 79 4.75 -8.51 8.30
CA SER A 79 3.68 -7.63 7.85
C SER A 79 2.91 -8.22 6.67
N TRP A 80 3.62 -8.90 5.76
CA TRP A 80 3.00 -9.50 4.57
C TRP A 80 2.01 -10.60 4.91
N GLU A 81 2.26 -11.40 5.95
CA GLU A 81 1.30 -12.39 6.46
C GLU A 81 -0.10 -11.78 6.73
N THR A 82 -0.14 -10.52 7.19
CA THR A 82 -1.40 -9.80 7.42
C THR A 82 -2.00 -9.27 6.11
N PHE A 83 -1.19 -8.84 5.16
CA PHE A 83 -1.66 -8.16 3.95
C PHE A 83 -1.90 -9.08 2.77
N GLU A 84 -1.21 -10.20 2.66
CA GLU A 84 -1.35 -11.14 1.55
C GLU A 84 -2.80 -11.57 1.28
N PRO A 85 -3.61 -11.93 2.30
CA PRO A 85 -5.00 -12.34 2.06
C PRO A 85 -5.85 -11.21 1.45
N VAL A 86 -5.70 -9.97 1.93
CA VAL A 86 -6.50 -8.83 1.44
C VAL A 86 -6.02 -8.34 0.09
N VAL A 87 -4.72 -8.42 -0.20
CA VAL A 87 -4.14 -8.10 -1.52
C VAL A 87 -4.59 -9.14 -2.56
N THR A 88 -4.54 -10.42 -2.21
CA THR A 88 -5.01 -11.51 -3.09
C THR A 88 -6.49 -11.36 -3.39
N HIS A 89 -7.33 -11.13 -2.38
CA HIS A 89 -8.76 -10.88 -2.56
C HIS A 89 -9.02 -9.65 -3.44
N ALA A 90 -8.30 -8.55 -3.22
CA ALA A 90 -8.44 -7.35 -4.06
C ALA A 90 -8.04 -7.61 -5.52
N ALA A 91 -7.00 -8.41 -5.76
CA ALA A 91 -6.59 -8.81 -7.11
C ALA A 91 -7.63 -9.69 -7.79
N GLU A 92 -8.26 -10.62 -7.06
CA GLU A 92 -9.38 -11.43 -7.55
C GLU A 92 -10.59 -10.58 -7.91
N VAL A 93 -10.99 -9.64 -7.04
CA VAL A 93 -12.08 -8.69 -7.29
C VAL A 93 -11.81 -7.83 -8.53
N LEU A 94 -10.57 -7.39 -8.72
CA LEU A 94 -10.14 -6.61 -9.90
C LEU A 94 -10.09 -7.43 -11.19
N SER A 95 -9.85 -8.74 -11.13
CA SER A 95 -9.81 -9.62 -12.30
C SER A 95 -11.21 -10.04 -12.76
N ASN A 96 -12.20 -9.96 -11.88
CA ASN A 96 -13.59 -10.19 -12.17
C ASN A 96 -14.29 -8.88 -12.60
N ASP A 97 -15.41 -8.98 -13.31
CA ASP A 97 -16.24 -7.81 -13.61
C ASP A 97 -17.14 -7.46 -12.41
N SER A 98 -16.49 -7.12 -11.30
CA SER A 98 -17.16 -6.87 -10.02
C SER A 98 -17.82 -5.50 -9.99
N ASP A 99 -18.99 -5.44 -9.35
CA ASP A 99 -19.73 -4.20 -9.13
C ASP A 99 -19.01 -3.24 -8.17
N THR A 100 -19.32 -1.95 -8.30
CA THR A 100 -18.74 -0.89 -7.46
C THR A 100 -18.80 -1.18 -5.94
N PRO A 101 -19.89 -1.68 -5.34
CA PRO A 101 -19.90 -2.01 -3.91
C PRO A 101 -18.85 -3.06 -3.52
N VAL A 102 -18.63 -4.07 -4.36
CA VAL A 102 -17.62 -5.12 -4.12
C VAL A 102 -16.19 -4.55 -4.19
N LEU A 103 -15.93 -3.64 -5.13
CA LEU A 103 -14.66 -2.92 -5.23
C LEU A 103 -14.40 -2.05 -3.99
N ILE A 104 -15.44 -1.35 -3.51
CA ILE A 104 -15.39 -0.52 -2.29
C ILE A 104 -15.08 -1.40 -1.07
N ASP A 105 -15.76 -2.53 -0.93
CA ASP A 105 -15.52 -3.47 0.17
C ASP A 105 -14.11 -4.04 0.15
N ALA A 106 -13.57 -4.35 -1.04
CA ALA A 106 -12.19 -4.81 -1.18
C ALA A 106 -11.17 -3.74 -0.73
N PHE A 107 -11.41 -2.46 -1.07
CA PHE A 107 -10.56 -1.36 -0.62
C PHE A 107 -10.64 -1.16 0.90
N ILE A 108 -11.84 -1.21 1.48
CA ILE A 108 -12.05 -1.10 2.93
C ILE A 108 -11.34 -2.22 3.68
N ARG A 109 -11.37 -3.46 3.19
CA ARG A 109 -10.64 -4.59 3.80
C ARG A 109 -9.13 -4.34 3.87
N ILE A 110 -8.54 -3.71 2.84
CA ILE A 110 -7.13 -3.31 2.88
C ILE A 110 -6.90 -2.28 4.00
N GLN A 111 -7.77 -1.27 4.13
CA GLN A 111 -7.65 -0.28 5.20
C GLN A 111 -7.79 -0.90 6.59
N GLU A 112 -8.72 -1.83 6.77
CA GLU A 112 -8.89 -2.54 8.03
C GLU A 112 -7.65 -3.36 8.40
N ALA A 113 -7.05 -4.08 7.44
CA ALA A 113 -5.80 -4.79 7.65
C ALA A 113 -4.64 -3.84 8.02
N ILE A 114 -4.59 -2.65 7.40
CA ILE A 114 -3.62 -1.61 7.77
C ILE A 114 -3.87 -1.13 9.21
N ALA A 115 -5.13 -0.89 9.58
CA ALA A 115 -5.50 -0.46 10.94
C ALA A 115 -5.15 -1.54 11.98
N ASP A 116 -5.45 -2.80 11.70
CA ASP A 116 -5.12 -3.93 12.56
C ASP A 116 -3.60 -4.02 12.78
N ARG A 117 -2.83 -3.91 11.70
CA ARG A 117 -1.35 -3.91 11.78
C ARG A 117 -0.79 -2.72 12.56
N MET A 118 -1.46 -1.57 12.52
CA MET A 118 -1.02 -0.36 13.24
C MET A 118 -1.41 -0.36 14.72
N PHE A 119 -2.58 -0.88 15.08
CA PHE A 119 -3.19 -0.65 16.39
C PHE A 119 -3.24 -1.89 17.28
N LEU A 120 -3.30 -3.10 16.73
CA LEU A 120 -3.32 -4.30 17.55
C LEU A 120 -1.95 -4.56 18.16
N LYS A 121 -1.88 -4.66 19.49
CA LYS A 121 -0.64 -4.97 20.24
C LYS A 121 0.01 -6.29 19.79
N ALA A 122 -0.79 -7.23 19.27
CA ALA A 122 -0.31 -8.50 18.74
C ALA A 122 0.51 -8.37 17.45
N CYS A 123 0.42 -7.25 16.75
CA CYS A 123 1.07 -7.04 15.45
C CYS A 123 2.49 -6.46 15.51
N GLY A 124 3.13 -6.46 16.67
CA GLY A 124 4.54 -6.15 16.82
C GLY A 124 4.86 -5.27 18.03
N PRO A 125 6.05 -5.44 18.61
CA PRO A 125 6.52 -4.65 19.75
C PRO A 125 6.67 -3.16 19.36
N THR A 126 6.61 -2.28 20.36
CA THR A 126 6.77 -0.83 20.24
C THR A 126 7.98 -0.44 19.38
N ASN A 127 9.02 -1.26 19.42
CA ASN A 127 10.30 -1.04 18.75
C ASN A 127 10.23 -1.18 17.22
N GLN A 128 9.33 -2.02 16.68
CA GLN A 128 9.08 -2.08 15.24
C GLN A 128 8.47 -0.76 14.73
N ARG A 129 7.59 -0.13 15.51
CA ARG A 129 7.03 1.18 15.16
C ARG A 129 8.09 2.27 15.12
N LEU A 130 9.04 2.23 16.06
CA LEU A 130 10.17 3.16 16.06
C LEU A 130 11.10 2.94 14.87
N PHE A 131 11.37 1.68 14.51
CA PHE A 131 12.12 1.35 13.30
C PHE A 131 11.48 1.92 12.04
N PHE A 132 10.18 1.72 11.87
CA PHE A 132 9.42 2.29 10.75
C PHE A 132 9.42 3.82 10.76
N ALA A 133 9.21 4.45 11.91
CA ALA A 133 9.19 5.90 12.00
C ALA A 133 10.53 6.53 11.60
N ARG A 134 11.65 5.92 11.99
CA ARG A 134 12.99 6.36 11.59
C ARG A 134 13.24 6.15 10.10
N GLU A 135 12.87 5.00 9.58
CA GLU A 135 13.00 4.70 8.15
C GLU A 135 12.21 5.72 7.31
N GLN A 136 10.98 6.05 7.71
CA GLN A 136 10.16 7.06 7.03
C GLN A 136 10.71 8.48 7.13
N ALA A 137 11.46 8.80 8.19
CA ALA A 137 12.10 10.10 8.34
C ALA A 137 13.25 10.34 7.34
N GLY A 138 13.71 9.29 6.64
CA GLY A 138 14.69 9.38 5.57
C GLY A 138 16.14 9.61 6.02
N HIS A 139 16.44 9.44 7.30
CA HIS A 139 17.78 9.61 7.87
C HIS A 139 18.55 8.28 8.02
N GLU A 140 17.90 7.17 7.69
CA GLU A 140 18.44 5.82 7.79
C GLU A 140 18.95 5.32 6.43
N PRO A 141 19.79 4.27 6.37
CA PRO A 141 20.23 3.68 5.10
C PRO A 141 19.05 3.25 4.21
N SER A 142 19.12 3.53 2.91
CA SER A 142 18.03 3.27 1.94
C SER A 142 17.64 1.80 1.82
N ILE A 143 18.51 0.88 2.23
CA ILE A 143 18.29 -0.56 2.10
C ILE A 143 16.98 -1.03 2.76
N ALA A 144 16.62 -0.50 3.93
CA ALA A 144 15.37 -0.86 4.59
C ALA A 144 14.17 -0.30 3.81
N SER A 145 14.25 0.96 3.36
CA SER A 145 13.22 1.61 2.56
C SER A 145 12.97 0.87 1.25
N GLU A 146 14.01 0.43 0.57
CA GLU A 146 13.92 -0.35 -0.67
C GLU A 146 13.22 -1.70 -0.46
N ILE A 147 13.58 -2.43 0.62
CA ILE A 147 12.97 -3.72 0.95
C ILE A 147 11.50 -3.55 1.32
N LEU A 148 11.18 -2.62 2.24
CA LEU A 148 9.82 -2.37 2.69
C LEU A 148 8.94 -1.84 1.55
N THR A 149 9.50 -1.00 0.67
CA THR A 149 8.76 -0.52 -0.51
C THR A 149 8.45 -1.67 -1.45
N ARG A 150 9.44 -2.44 -1.87
CA ARG A 150 9.25 -3.52 -2.84
C ARG A 150 8.36 -4.65 -2.32
N ARG A 151 8.55 -5.07 -1.05
CA ARG A 151 7.90 -6.26 -0.50
C ARG A 151 6.56 -5.97 0.18
N LEU A 152 6.29 -4.71 0.54
CA LEU A 152 5.12 -4.35 1.34
C LEU A 152 4.30 -3.22 0.70
N ARG A 153 4.89 -2.04 0.53
CA ARG A 153 4.15 -0.84 0.10
C ARG A 153 3.70 -0.93 -1.36
N GLN A 154 4.57 -1.39 -2.24
CA GLN A 154 4.27 -1.45 -3.68
C GLN A 154 3.10 -2.38 -4.00
N PRO A 155 3.04 -3.64 -3.51
CA PRO A 155 1.89 -4.51 -3.74
C PRO A 155 0.57 -3.94 -3.21
N LEU A 156 0.59 -3.31 -2.02
CA LEU A 156 -0.59 -2.65 -1.43
C LEU A 156 -1.05 -1.44 -2.26
N ASN A 157 -0.10 -0.59 -2.67
CA ASN A 157 -0.39 0.60 -3.48
C ASN A 157 -0.90 0.21 -4.86
N ASP A 158 -0.36 -0.84 -5.46
CA ASP A 158 -0.76 -1.32 -6.79
C ASP A 158 -2.23 -1.76 -6.81
N VAL A 159 -2.64 -2.61 -5.87
CA VAL A 159 -4.06 -3.01 -5.80
C VAL A 159 -4.96 -1.87 -5.36
N GLY A 160 -4.51 -1.02 -4.42
CA GLY A 160 -5.26 0.13 -3.94
C GLY A 160 -5.53 1.16 -5.05
N SER A 161 -4.51 1.53 -5.82
CA SER A 161 -4.65 2.47 -6.94
C SER A 161 -5.55 1.92 -8.05
N ARG A 162 -5.45 0.62 -8.37
CA ARG A 162 -6.32 -0.05 -9.35
C ARG A 162 -7.78 -0.10 -8.90
N LEU A 163 -8.05 -0.35 -7.60
CA LEU A 163 -9.40 -0.29 -7.04
C LEU A 163 -9.99 1.12 -7.16
N ILE A 164 -9.25 2.16 -6.74
CA ILE A 164 -9.69 3.55 -6.87
C ILE A 164 -9.93 3.90 -8.33
N ALA A 165 -9.02 3.55 -9.22
CA ALA A 165 -9.15 3.81 -10.65
C ALA A 165 -10.42 3.17 -11.24
N ARG A 166 -10.70 1.90 -10.90
CA ARG A 166 -11.90 1.20 -11.34
C ARG A 166 -13.19 1.83 -10.80
N ILE A 167 -13.21 2.21 -9.51
CA ILE A 167 -14.36 2.86 -8.87
C ILE A 167 -14.64 4.24 -9.48
N THR A 168 -13.60 4.98 -9.84
CA THR A 168 -13.72 6.39 -10.28
C THR A 168 -13.59 6.58 -11.79
N GLY A 169 -13.47 5.50 -12.57
CA GLY A 169 -13.33 5.56 -14.03
C GLY A 169 -12.04 6.22 -14.51
N THR A 170 -10.99 6.25 -13.68
CA THR A 170 -9.68 6.84 -13.99
C THR A 170 -8.63 5.76 -14.32
N LYS A 171 -7.37 6.16 -14.51
CA LYS A 171 -6.24 5.21 -14.63
C LYS A 171 -5.56 5.02 -13.28
N PRO A 172 -4.92 3.86 -13.02
CA PRO A 172 -4.24 3.59 -11.76
C PRO A 172 -3.06 4.54 -11.47
N ASP A 173 -2.42 5.08 -12.50
CA ASP A 173 -1.32 6.03 -12.46
C ASP A 173 -1.78 7.51 -12.52
N ASP A 174 -3.08 7.75 -12.59
CA ASP A 174 -3.64 9.09 -12.57
C ASP A 174 -3.36 9.78 -11.22
N PRO A 175 -2.76 10.99 -11.21
CA PRO A 175 -2.49 11.71 -9.98
C PRO A 175 -3.71 11.87 -9.07
N LEU A 176 -4.92 12.06 -9.62
CA LEU A 176 -6.14 12.19 -8.84
C LEU A 176 -6.50 10.87 -8.14
N ALA A 177 -6.37 9.71 -8.84
CA ALA A 177 -6.59 8.41 -8.23
C ALA A 177 -5.60 8.14 -7.09
N LEU A 178 -4.31 8.48 -7.28
CA LEU A 178 -3.27 8.33 -6.27
C LEU A 178 -3.51 9.25 -5.07
N ILE A 179 -3.89 10.52 -5.29
CA ILE A 179 -4.22 11.47 -4.21
C ILE A 179 -5.43 10.96 -3.41
N ARG A 180 -6.48 10.47 -4.07
CA ARG A 180 -7.66 9.88 -3.43
C ARG A 180 -7.27 8.67 -2.56
N MET A 181 -6.48 7.75 -3.09
CA MET A 181 -5.97 6.60 -2.34
C MET A 181 -5.16 7.04 -1.11
N LEU A 182 -4.20 7.95 -1.30
CA LEU A 182 -3.35 8.45 -0.22
C LEU A 182 -4.15 9.19 0.84
N SER A 183 -5.17 9.98 0.46
CA SER A 183 -6.03 10.68 1.41
C SER A 183 -6.84 9.72 2.29
N LEU A 184 -7.33 8.63 1.70
CA LEU A 184 -8.05 7.59 2.45
C LEU A 184 -7.13 6.84 3.41
N HIS A 185 -5.92 6.45 2.98
CA HIS A 185 -4.94 5.81 3.86
C HIS A 185 -4.42 6.77 4.95
N GLY A 186 -4.32 8.06 4.64
CA GLY A 186 -3.90 9.12 5.56
C GLY A 186 -4.77 9.26 6.80
N GLN A 187 -6.05 8.85 6.75
CA GLN A 187 -6.95 8.87 7.91
C GLN A 187 -6.40 8.05 9.09
N LEU A 188 -5.72 6.95 8.80
CA LEU A 188 -5.11 6.08 9.82
C LEU A 188 -3.70 6.54 10.20
N LEU A 189 -2.98 7.15 9.27
CA LEU A 189 -1.57 7.47 9.43
C LEU A 189 -1.29 8.43 10.59
N MET A 190 -2.20 9.39 10.86
CA MET A 190 -2.06 10.34 11.98
C MET A 190 -1.94 9.65 13.34
N PHE A 191 -2.67 8.55 13.54
CA PHE A 191 -2.62 7.76 14.78
C PHE A 191 -1.30 7.00 14.92
N HIS A 192 -0.63 6.73 13.81
CA HIS A 192 0.67 6.05 13.79
C HIS A 192 1.84 7.02 13.94
N VAL A 193 1.81 8.14 13.20
CA VAL A 193 2.92 9.11 13.13
C VAL A 193 2.91 10.08 14.32
N ALA A 194 1.72 10.50 14.77
CA ALA A 194 1.57 11.48 15.85
C ALA A 194 0.71 10.95 17.02
N PRO A 195 1.02 9.76 17.59
CA PRO A 195 0.17 9.13 18.60
C PRO A 195 -0.05 10.00 19.85
N ARG A 196 0.98 10.72 20.30
CA ARG A 196 0.87 11.60 21.47
C ARG A 196 -0.18 12.69 21.26
N THR A 197 -0.18 13.33 20.09
CA THR A 197 -1.12 14.41 19.77
C THR A 197 -2.55 13.89 19.62
N THR A 198 -2.72 12.79 18.87
CA THR A 198 -4.04 12.21 18.60
C THR A 198 -4.68 11.62 19.87
N LEU A 199 -3.91 10.91 20.69
CA LEU A 199 -4.38 10.37 21.95
C LEU A 199 -4.74 11.47 22.95
N ALA A 200 -3.91 12.52 23.06
CA ALA A 200 -4.21 13.66 23.93
C ALA A 200 -5.49 14.39 23.51
N LEU A 201 -5.71 14.60 22.21
CA LEU A 201 -6.92 15.22 21.68
C LEU A 201 -8.17 14.42 22.01
N LEU A 202 -8.09 13.08 21.98
CA LEU A 202 -9.20 12.18 22.27
C LEU A 202 -9.37 11.88 23.76
N GLY A 203 -8.46 12.33 24.61
CA GLY A 203 -8.45 11.98 26.04
C GLY A 203 -8.11 10.50 26.28
N TRP A 204 -7.40 9.86 25.37
CA TRP A 204 -7.02 8.45 25.45
C TRP A 204 -5.58 8.29 25.93
N THR A 205 -5.34 7.25 26.70
CA THR A 205 -3.99 6.86 27.13
C THR A 205 -3.35 5.87 26.16
N GLU A 206 -4.16 5.02 25.54
CA GLU A 206 -3.74 4.04 24.54
C GLU A 206 -4.90 3.71 23.59
N ILE A 207 -4.60 3.05 22.46
CA ILE A 207 -5.59 2.46 21.57
C ILE A 207 -5.70 0.97 21.97
N ASP A 208 -6.73 0.63 22.73
CA ASP A 208 -7.13 -0.74 23.04
C ASP A 208 -8.02 -1.31 21.93
N ALA A 209 -8.52 -2.54 22.11
CA ALA A 209 -9.35 -3.20 21.11
C ALA A 209 -10.65 -2.44 20.82
N GLU A 210 -11.33 -1.87 21.85
CA GLU A 210 -12.58 -1.13 21.66
C GLU A 210 -12.35 0.16 20.88
N LYS A 211 -11.32 0.92 21.23
CA LYS A 211 -10.94 2.15 20.51
C LYS A 211 -10.45 1.87 19.11
N GLY A 212 -9.73 0.76 18.90
CA GLY A 212 -9.32 0.28 17.58
C GLY A 212 -10.52 -0.02 16.68
N GLU A 213 -11.54 -0.70 17.22
CA GLU A 213 -12.79 -0.95 16.50
C GLU A 213 -13.57 0.35 16.20
N LEU A 214 -13.62 1.29 17.13
CA LEU A 214 -14.23 2.60 16.89
C LEU A 214 -13.55 3.36 15.76
N LEU A 215 -12.21 3.35 15.73
CA LEU A 215 -11.43 3.96 14.65
C LEU A 215 -11.71 3.28 13.31
N LYS A 216 -11.68 1.94 13.26
CA LYS A 216 -11.98 1.18 12.04
C LYS A 216 -13.38 1.43 11.53
N ALA A 217 -14.39 1.40 12.42
CA ALA A 217 -15.78 1.68 12.03
C ALA A 217 -15.96 3.09 11.47
N THR A 218 -15.30 4.08 12.08
CA THR A 218 -15.35 5.48 11.63
C THR A 218 -14.71 5.64 10.24
N VAL A 219 -13.49 5.11 10.07
CA VAL A 219 -12.76 5.18 8.79
C VAL A 219 -13.51 4.41 7.70
N ARG A 220 -14.05 3.24 8.01
CA ARG A 220 -14.90 2.45 7.09
C ARG A 220 -16.08 3.25 6.58
N ALA A 221 -16.83 3.89 7.47
CA ALA A 221 -18.00 4.69 7.12
C ALA A 221 -17.61 5.88 6.23
N GLN A 222 -16.57 6.62 6.58
CA GLN A 222 -16.07 7.77 5.80
C GLN A 222 -15.56 7.33 4.43
N THR A 223 -14.77 6.27 4.36
CA THR A 223 -14.24 5.73 3.11
C THR A 223 -15.36 5.31 2.17
N ARG A 224 -16.37 4.61 2.66
CA ARG A 224 -17.53 4.19 1.88
C ARG A 224 -18.24 5.38 1.27
N ILE A 225 -18.59 6.38 2.07
CA ILE A 225 -19.27 7.60 1.61
C ILE A 225 -18.46 8.30 0.50
N LEU A 226 -17.15 8.47 0.69
CA LEU A 226 -16.29 9.14 -0.28
C LEU A 226 -16.18 8.34 -1.59
N LEU A 227 -16.00 7.02 -1.51
CA LEU A 227 -15.88 6.18 -2.71
C LEU A 227 -17.19 6.08 -3.48
N GLU A 228 -18.33 5.98 -2.80
CA GLU A 228 -19.67 6.02 -3.43
C GLU A 228 -19.91 7.36 -4.12
N GLN A 229 -19.55 8.48 -3.47
CA GLN A 229 -19.67 9.80 -4.07
C GLN A 229 -18.80 9.93 -5.32
N TRP A 230 -17.52 9.57 -5.26
CA TRP A 230 -16.61 9.64 -6.41
C TRP A 230 -17.03 8.73 -7.56
N SER A 231 -17.60 7.57 -7.28
CA SER A 231 -18.18 6.69 -8.30
C SER A 231 -19.38 7.32 -9.00
N ASN A 232 -20.26 7.98 -8.23
CA ASN A 232 -21.42 8.67 -8.78
C ASN A 232 -21.02 9.89 -9.64
N GLU A 233 -20.00 10.65 -9.22
CA GLU A 233 -19.45 11.76 -10.00
C GLU A 233 -18.93 11.26 -11.35
N ALA A 234 -18.12 10.19 -11.35
CA ALA A 234 -17.58 9.60 -12.58
C ALA A 234 -18.71 9.13 -13.53
N SER A 235 -19.74 8.49 -12.99
CA SER A 235 -20.89 8.02 -13.77
C SER A 235 -21.66 9.18 -14.41
N ASN A 236 -21.83 10.30 -13.69
CA ASN A 236 -22.49 11.49 -14.19
C ASN A 236 -21.69 12.19 -15.29
N GLU A 237 -20.36 12.25 -15.17
CA GLU A 237 -19.47 12.79 -16.20
C GLU A 237 -19.55 11.99 -17.50
N VAL A 238 -19.54 10.67 -17.41
CA VAL A 238 -19.69 9.79 -18.58
C VAL A 238 -21.03 10.03 -19.28
N LEU A 239 -22.12 10.16 -18.51
CA LEU A 239 -23.46 10.44 -19.05
C LEU A 239 -23.54 11.83 -19.69
N ALA A 240 -22.92 12.85 -19.11
CA ALA A 240 -22.88 14.21 -19.67
C ALA A 240 -22.12 14.24 -21.00
N ASN A 241 -20.93 13.63 -21.06
CA ASN A 241 -20.13 13.54 -22.27
C ASN A 241 -20.83 12.73 -23.39
N ALA A 242 -21.57 11.67 -23.04
CA ALA A 242 -22.36 10.90 -24.00
C ALA A 242 -23.51 11.72 -24.59
N ARG A 243 -24.16 12.59 -23.80
CA ARG A 243 -25.25 13.47 -24.27
C ARG A 243 -24.72 14.55 -25.20
N GLU A 244 -23.57 15.15 -24.90
CA GLU A 244 -22.92 16.15 -25.76
C GLU A 244 -22.49 15.55 -27.09
N SER A 245 -21.93 14.36 -27.09
CA SER A 245 -21.51 13.64 -28.31
C SER A 245 -22.70 13.23 -29.18
N SER A 246 -23.85 12.90 -28.59
CA SER A 246 -25.09 12.56 -29.33
C SER A 246 -25.82 13.78 -29.84
N GLY A 247 -25.74 14.93 -29.16
CA GLY A 247 -26.35 16.20 -29.57
C GLY A 247 -25.66 16.88 -30.76
N SER A 248 -24.39 16.51 -31.05
CA SER A 248 -23.61 17.08 -32.18
C SER A 248 -23.91 16.47 -33.55
N LYS A 249 -24.74 15.41 -33.65
CA LYS A 249 -25.21 14.88 -34.92
C LYS A 249 -26.50 15.59 -35.36
N LYS A 250 -26.45 16.90 -35.73
CA LYS A 250 -27.47 17.50 -36.55
C LYS A 250 -27.43 16.87 -37.96
N PRO A 251 -28.58 16.44 -38.51
CA PRO A 251 -28.59 15.79 -39.81
C PRO A 251 -28.20 16.79 -40.91
N VAL A 252 -27.11 16.49 -41.62
CA VAL A 252 -26.77 17.10 -42.92
C VAL A 252 -27.79 16.58 -43.94
N ALA A 253 -29.04 17.11 -43.90
CA ALA A 253 -30.09 16.81 -44.86
C ALA A 253 -30.90 18.07 -45.09
N ARG A 254 -30.35 19.11 -45.73
CA ARG A 254 -31.10 20.15 -46.43
C ARG A 254 -30.23 21.11 -47.27
N ALA A 255 -29.35 20.57 -48.08
CA ALA A 255 -28.57 21.43 -49.00
C ALA A 255 -28.58 20.93 -50.47
N VAL A 256 -29.47 20.01 -50.86
CA VAL A 256 -29.52 19.49 -52.25
C VAL A 256 -30.78 19.98 -53.02
N ALA A 257 -31.73 20.68 -52.38
CA ALA A 257 -32.99 21.07 -53.05
C ALA A 257 -33.04 22.54 -53.53
N LYS A 258 -31.94 23.29 -53.59
CA LYS A 258 -31.96 24.67 -54.08
C LYS A 258 -31.07 24.98 -55.27
N LYS A 259 -30.51 24.00 -55.97
CA LYS A 259 -29.64 24.18 -57.16
C LYS A 259 -30.29 23.79 -58.48
N THR A 260 -31.55 23.32 -58.53
CA THR A 260 -32.25 22.88 -59.75
C THR A 260 -33.32 23.85 -60.22
N ALA A 261 -33.60 24.96 -59.54
CA ALA A 261 -34.61 25.94 -59.95
C ALA A 261 -34.04 27.20 -60.66
N ALA A 262 -32.72 27.35 -60.78
CA ALA A 262 -32.09 28.58 -61.35
C ALA A 262 -31.54 28.33 -62.78
N ARG A 263 -31.89 27.25 -63.50
CA ARG A 263 -31.35 26.98 -64.86
C ARG A 263 -32.42 26.83 -65.93
N LYS A 264 -33.61 27.45 -65.80
CA LYS A 264 -34.70 27.41 -66.80
C LYS A 264 -35.30 28.78 -67.20
N SER A 265 -34.54 29.90 -67.06
CA SER A 265 -35.05 31.19 -67.48
C SER A 265 -34.02 32.09 -68.21
N THR A 266 -33.20 31.49 -69.10
CA THR A 266 -32.32 32.29 -69.99
C THR A 266 -32.16 31.60 -71.32
N THR A 267 -33.27 31.44 -72.09
CA THR A 267 -33.22 31.20 -73.51
C THR A 267 -34.60 31.61 -74.10
N ALA A 268 -34.85 32.88 -74.21
CA ALA A 268 -35.87 33.43 -75.14
C ALA A 268 -35.68 34.98 -75.17
N SER A 269 -34.76 35.48 -75.96
CA SER A 269 -34.91 36.79 -76.63
C SER A 269 -33.60 37.08 -77.40
N ALA A 270 -33.54 36.60 -78.61
CA ALA A 270 -32.69 37.16 -79.66
C ALA A 270 -33.23 36.69 -81.04
N LYS A 271 -34.24 37.42 -81.58
CA LYS A 271 -34.47 37.57 -82.98
C LYS A 271 -35.58 38.64 -83.17
N LYS A 272 -35.13 39.89 -83.34
CA LYS A 272 -35.50 40.78 -84.45
C LYS A 272 -34.68 42.04 -84.26
#